data_d7054e1102e3297a487df8def3e1831e
#
_entry.id   d7054e1102e3297a487df8def3e1831e
#
_cell.length_a   1.000
_cell.length_b   1.000
_cell.length_c   1.000
_cell.angle_alpha   90.00
_cell.angle_beta   90.00
_cell.angle_gamma   90.00
#
_symmetry.space_group_name_H-M   'P 1'
#
loop_
_entity.id
_entity.type
_entity.pdbx_description
1 polymer ?
#
loop_
_entity_poly.entity_id
_entity_poly.type
_entity_poly.pdbx_seq_one_letter_code
_entity_poly.pdbx_strand_id
1 'polypeptide(L)'
;WFVNFKRLHRIWKAEHLQVPTRQRKKRRLPGRSDNGCIRYKATHRNHVWSYDFLTDRTEDGRQLKILVIIDEFTRECLAIEIGRTFTSRDVMLTLQYLFAVRGAPEHVRSDNGPEFVAKETQRWLDRAAVSTLFINKASPWENGYVESFNGKLRDELLNRELFLGLDEARYVLDEWRLEYNHRR
;
A
#
# COMPACT_ATOMS: atom_id res chain seq x y z
N TRP A 1 -29.18 13.74 25.65
CA TRP A 1 -29.43 15.03 25.03
C TRP A 1 -30.23 14.81 23.74
N PHE A 2 -31.49 15.26 23.72
CA PHE A 2 -32.26 15.29 22.45
C PHE A 2 -31.92 16.56 21.72
N VAL A 3 -31.09 16.48 20.67
CA VAL A 3 -30.69 17.63 19.85
C VAL A 3 -31.41 17.56 18.51
N ASN A 4 -31.99 18.66 18.09
CA ASN A 4 -32.65 18.75 16.78
C ASN A 4 -31.60 18.61 15.66
N PHE A 5 -31.77 17.62 14.79
CA PHE A 5 -30.86 17.31 13.69
C PHE A 5 -30.58 18.53 12.78
N LYS A 6 -31.58 19.39 12.52
CA LYS A 6 -31.39 20.60 11.71
C LYS A 6 -30.47 21.62 12.41
N ARG A 7 -30.52 21.70 13.75
CA ARG A 7 -29.61 22.56 14.53
C ARG A 7 -28.19 22.01 14.52
N LEU A 8 -28.04 20.73 14.71
CA LEU A 8 -26.74 20.04 14.63
C LEU A 8 -26.09 20.26 13.26
N HIS A 9 -26.84 20.04 12.18
CA HIS A 9 -26.34 20.23 10.82
C HIS A 9 -25.91 21.67 10.52
N ARG A 10 -26.62 22.68 11.05
CA ARG A 10 -26.24 24.11 10.91
C ARG A 10 -24.91 24.39 11.63
N ILE A 11 -24.74 23.92 12.85
CA ILE A 11 -23.51 24.07 13.62
C ILE A 11 -22.37 23.37 12.89
N TRP A 12 -22.57 22.13 12.51
CA TRP A 12 -21.58 21.35 11.77
C TRP A 12 -21.09 22.00 10.48
N LYS A 13 -22.01 22.68 9.78
CA LYS A 13 -21.67 23.47 8.59
C LYS A 13 -20.94 24.78 8.93
N ALA A 14 -21.33 25.45 10.00
CA ALA A 14 -20.72 26.69 10.45
C ALA A 14 -19.28 26.48 10.95
N GLU A 15 -19.03 25.34 11.60
CA GLU A 15 -17.71 24.95 12.11
C GLU A 15 -16.83 24.26 11.05
N HIS A 16 -17.23 24.28 9.77
CA HIS A 16 -16.50 23.66 8.66
C HIS A 16 -16.11 22.17 8.87
N LEU A 17 -16.89 21.45 9.68
CA LEU A 17 -16.68 20.01 9.96
C LEU A 17 -17.16 19.11 8.80
N GLN A 18 -17.53 19.67 7.66
CA GLN A 18 -17.95 18.90 6.49
C GLN A 18 -16.74 18.14 5.93
N VAL A 19 -16.86 16.82 5.84
CA VAL A 19 -15.91 16.02 5.07
C VAL A 19 -16.00 16.47 3.61
N PRO A 20 -14.87 16.85 2.98
CA PRO A 20 -14.87 17.20 1.56
C PRO A 20 -15.54 16.11 0.74
N THR A 21 -16.62 16.48 0.03
CA THR A 21 -17.32 15.52 -0.83
C THR A 21 -16.34 15.06 -1.89
N ARG A 22 -16.00 13.79 -1.89
CA ARG A 22 -15.12 13.20 -2.90
C ARG A 22 -15.73 13.52 -4.26
N GLN A 23 -15.13 14.40 -5.03
CA GLN A 23 -15.62 14.73 -6.37
C GLN A 23 -15.73 13.41 -7.14
N ARG A 24 -16.94 13.05 -7.57
CA ARG A 24 -17.14 11.88 -8.43
C ARG A 24 -16.27 12.11 -9.67
N LYS A 25 -15.25 11.30 -9.84
CA LYS A 25 -14.46 11.30 -11.08
C LYS A 25 -15.47 11.18 -12.21
N LYS A 26 -15.51 12.16 -13.12
CA LYS A 26 -16.38 12.12 -14.30
C LYS A 26 -16.23 10.74 -14.93
N ARG A 27 -17.34 10.00 -15.01
CA ARG A 27 -17.37 8.69 -15.69
C ARG A 27 -16.82 8.96 -17.10
N ARG A 28 -15.64 8.45 -17.39
CA ARG A 28 -15.16 8.46 -18.78
C ARG A 28 -16.17 7.62 -19.57
N LEU A 29 -16.83 8.23 -20.53
CA LEU A 29 -17.60 7.51 -21.53
C LEU A 29 -16.74 6.40 -22.11
N PRO A 30 -17.26 5.21 -22.40
CA PRO A 30 -16.53 4.16 -23.08
C PRO A 30 -16.27 4.62 -24.51
N GLY A 31 -15.29 5.50 -24.66
CA GLY A 31 -14.68 5.80 -25.94
C GLY A 31 -13.65 4.72 -26.23
N ARG A 32 -13.65 4.17 -27.42
CA ARG A 32 -12.58 3.37 -27.99
C ARG A 32 -11.24 4.02 -27.64
N SER A 33 -10.59 3.62 -26.57
CA SER A 33 -9.19 3.85 -26.37
C SER A 33 -8.51 2.52 -26.59
N ASP A 34 -7.75 2.40 -27.69
CA ASP A 34 -6.77 1.32 -27.92
C ASP A 34 -5.68 1.28 -26.83
N ASN A 35 -5.81 2.11 -25.81
CA ASN A 35 -5.08 2.14 -24.54
C ASN A 35 -5.72 1.24 -23.47
N GLY A 36 -6.36 0.14 -23.85
CA GLY A 36 -6.71 -0.95 -22.96
C GLY A 36 -5.43 -1.56 -22.42
N CYS A 37 -4.86 -0.95 -21.39
CA CYS A 37 -3.75 -1.54 -20.66
C CYS A 37 -4.22 -2.90 -20.17
N ILE A 38 -3.70 -3.98 -20.75
CA ILE A 38 -3.97 -5.36 -20.31
C ILE A 38 -3.25 -5.49 -18.97
N ARG A 39 -3.98 -5.11 -17.91
CA ARG A 39 -3.48 -5.32 -16.56
C ARG A 39 -3.38 -6.82 -16.33
N TYR A 40 -2.19 -7.29 -16.04
CA TYR A 40 -1.98 -8.66 -15.60
C TYR A 40 -2.69 -8.84 -14.25
N LYS A 41 -3.85 -9.51 -14.24
CA LYS A 41 -4.71 -9.65 -13.08
C LYS A 41 -4.38 -10.93 -12.34
N ALA A 42 -4.18 -10.84 -11.02
CA ALA A 42 -4.02 -12.00 -10.16
C ALA A 42 -5.28 -12.89 -10.23
N THR A 43 -5.09 -14.21 -10.40
CA THR A 43 -6.16 -15.20 -10.55
C THR A 43 -6.26 -16.16 -9.36
N HIS A 44 -5.21 -16.28 -8.55
CA HIS A 44 -5.16 -17.13 -7.36
C HIS A 44 -4.17 -16.58 -6.34
N ARG A 45 -4.18 -17.13 -5.14
CA ARG A 45 -3.25 -16.78 -4.06
C ARG A 45 -1.80 -17.02 -4.51
N ASN A 46 -0.91 -16.12 -4.12
CA ASN A 46 0.51 -16.12 -4.50
C ASN A 46 0.75 -16.02 -6.02
N HIS A 47 -0.24 -15.53 -6.80
CA HIS A 47 -0.02 -15.28 -8.21
C HIS A 47 0.77 -13.99 -8.43
N VAL A 48 0.30 -12.88 -7.87
CA VAL A 48 0.97 -11.57 -7.95
C VAL A 48 1.03 -10.95 -6.57
N TRP A 49 2.23 -10.62 -6.11
CA TRP A 49 2.44 -9.76 -4.96
C TRP A 49 2.81 -8.36 -5.43
N SER A 50 2.15 -7.36 -4.88
CA SER A 50 2.51 -5.96 -5.11
C SER A 50 3.17 -5.38 -3.87
N TYR A 51 4.20 -4.59 -4.08
CA TYR A 51 4.81 -3.85 -3.00
C TYR A 51 5.08 -2.39 -3.37
N ASP A 52 5.12 -1.54 -2.33
CA ASP A 52 5.28 -0.10 -2.48
C ASP A 52 5.85 0.50 -1.20
N PHE A 53 6.41 1.70 -1.31
CA PHE A 53 6.88 2.47 -0.18
C PHE A 53 5.93 3.61 0.17
N LEU A 54 5.66 3.73 1.47
CA LEU A 54 5.07 4.90 2.08
C LEU A 54 6.09 5.67 2.91
N THR A 55 5.85 6.95 3.08
CA THR A 55 6.62 7.79 3.99
C THR A 55 5.71 8.46 5.00
N ASP A 56 6.19 8.55 6.24
CA ASP A 56 5.59 9.27 7.34
C ASP A 56 6.68 9.90 8.21
N ARG A 57 6.33 10.45 9.37
CA ARG A 57 7.28 11.05 10.30
C ARG A 57 6.92 10.72 11.74
N THR A 58 7.94 10.60 12.57
CA THR A 58 7.79 10.59 14.02
C THR A 58 7.60 12.01 14.55
N GLU A 59 7.12 12.17 15.81
CA GLU A 59 6.89 13.46 16.48
C GLU A 59 8.10 14.40 16.41
N ASP A 60 9.30 13.85 16.51
CA ASP A 60 10.57 14.57 16.39
C ASP A 60 10.91 14.98 14.95
N GLY A 61 10.01 14.77 13.98
CA GLY A 61 10.14 15.14 12.57
C GLY A 61 11.00 14.21 11.74
N ARG A 62 11.61 13.16 12.34
CA ARG A 62 12.42 12.19 11.58
C ARG A 62 11.54 11.31 10.69
N GLN A 63 12.00 11.09 9.48
CA GLN A 63 11.27 10.29 8.49
C GLN A 63 11.12 8.84 8.94
N LEU A 64 9.91 8.31 8.70
CA LEU A 64 9.60 6.89 8.64
C LEU A 64 9.45 6.47 7.18
N LYS A 65 10.13 5.41 6.78
CA LYS A 65 9.93 4.74 5.51
C LYS A 65 9.26 3.40 5.78
N ILE A 66 8.16 3.12 5.09
CA ILE A 66 7.29 1.96 5.34
C ILE A 66 7.22 1.16 4.05
N LEU A 67 7.69 -0.08 4.08
CA LEU A 67 7.54 -1.05 2.99
C LEU A 67 6.27 -1.84 3.20
N VAL A 68 5.37 -1.83 2.22
CA VAL A 68 4.12 -2.60 2.22
C VAL A 68 4.19 -3.68 1.15
N ILE A 69 3.79 -4.90 1.50
CA ILE A 69 3.67 -6.03 0.55
C ILE A 69 2.28 -6.64 0.70
N ILE A 70 1.55 -6.75 -0.40
CA ILE A 70 0.20 -7.34 -0.44
C ILE A 70 0.10 -8.44 -1.49
N ASP A 71 -0.75 -9.43 -1.25
CA ASP A 71 -1.22 -10.36 -2.27
C ASP A 71 -2.38 -9.72 -3.04
N GLU A 72 -2.25 -9.55 -4.36
CA GLU A 72 -3.26 -8.89 -5.18
C GLU A 72 -4.57 -9.67 -5.30
N PHE A 73 -4.54 -10.99 -5.16
CA PHE A 73 -5.73 -11.83 -5.25
C PHE A 73 -6.52 -11.80 -3.94
N THR A 74 -5.86 -12.15 -2.83
CA THR A 74 -6.51 -12.24 -1.51
C THR A 74 -6.73 -10.88 -0.86
N ARG A 75 -5.97 -9.84 -1.26
CA ARG A 75 -5.89 -8.51 -0.61
C ARG A 75 -5.26 -8.54 0.77
N GLU A 76 -4.70 -9.67 1.16
CA GLU A 76 -3.99 -9.82 2.42
C GLU A 76 -2.74 -8.96 2.43
N CYS A 77 -2.52 -8.26 3.53
CA CYS A 77 -1.26 -7.56 3.78
C CYS A 77 -0.24 -8.55 4.33
N LEU A 78 0.72 -8.93 3.51
CA LEU A 78 1.73 -9.93 3.84
C LEU A 78 2.78 -9.40 4.79
N ALA A 79 3.19 -8.15 4.58
CA ALA A 79 4.15 -7.47 5.46
C ALA A 79 3.94 -5.95 5.46
N ILE A 80 4.23 -5.33 6.61
CA ILE A 80 4.50 -3.91 6.77
C ILE A 80 5.83 -3.80 7.53
N GLU A 81 6.88 -3.40 6.84
CA GLU A 81 8.20 -3.21 7.43
C GLU A 81 8.51 -1.72 7.57
N ILE A 82 9.10 -1.33 8.71
CA ILE A 82 9.33 0.08 9.04
C ILE A 82 10.79 0.31 9.40
N GLY A 83 11.35 1.33 8.76
CA GLY A 83 12.71 1.78 9.00
C GLY A 83 12.88 3.27 8.78
N ARG A 84 14.07 3.78 9.04
CA ARG A 84 14.45 5.14 8.65
C ARG A 84 14.85 5.20 7.19
N THR A 85 15.45 4.13 6.71
CA THR A 85 15.88 3.92 5.32
C THR A 85 15.64 2.46 4.94
N PHE A 86 15.57 2.18 3.66
CA PHE A 86 15.56 0.82 3.11
C PHE A 86 16.58 0.72 1.98
N THR A 87 17.33 -0.34 2.00
CA THR A 87 18.20 -0.75 0.90
C THR A 87 17.55 -1.88 0.11
N SER A 88 18.04 -2.19 -1.08
CA SER A 88 17.63 -3.37 -1.85
C SER A 88 17.79 -4.67 -1.05
N ARG A 89 18.81 -4.74 -0.20
CA ARG A 89 19.05 -5.89 0.68
C ARG A 89 17.94 -6.07 1.71
N ASP A 90 17.43 -4.98 2.29
CA ASP A 90 16.34 -5.04 3.29
C ASP A 90 15.05 -5.58 2.63
N VAL A 91 14.75 -5.10 1.41
CA VAL A 91 13.62 -5.61 0.62
C VAL A 91 13.77 -7.10 0.32
N MET A 92 14.99 -7.52 -0.11
CA MET A 92 15.25 -8.94 -0.38
C MET A 92 15.10 -9.81 0.85
N LEU A 93 15.56 -9.36 2.02
CA LEU A 93 15.41 -10.11 3.29
C LEU A 93 13.93 -10.28 3.66
N THR A 94 13.12 -9.22 3.52
CA THR A 94 11.66 -9.30 3.76
C THR A 94 11.01 -10.28 2.79
N LEU A 95 11.30 -10.19 1.50
CA LEU A 95 10.77 -11.11 0.51
C LEU A 95 11.23 -12.56 0.76
N GLN A 96 12.49 -12.77 1.11
CA GLN A 96 13.03 -14.09 1.42
C GLN A 96 12.32 -14.73 2.60
N TYR A 97 12.08 -13.97 3.66
CA TYR A 97 11.29 -14.44 4.80
C TYR A 97 9.86 -14.83 4.38
N LEU A 98 9.19 -13.97 3.61
CA LEU A 98 7.85 -14.26 3.12
C LEU A 98 7.79 -15.48 2.21
N PHE A 99 8.79 -15.67 1.33
CA PHE A 99 8.88 -16.88 0.47
C PHE A 99 9.04 -18.15 1.31
N ALA A 100 9.81 -18.11 2.39
CA ALA A 100 9.98 -19.24 3.28
C ALA A 100 8.70 -19.61 4.04
N VAL A 101 7.90 -18.60 4.46
CA VAL A 101 6.71 -18.82 5.29
C VAL A 101 5.45 -19.10 4.45
N ARG A 102 5.33 -18.44 3.27
CA ARG A 102 4.10 -18.46 2.46
C ARG A 102 4.24 -19.13 1.09
N GLY A 103 5.45 -19.48 0.70
CA GLY A 103 5.80 -19.85 -0.67
C GLY A 103 6.08 -18.61 -1.53
N ALA A 104 6.88 -18.77 -2.56
CA ALA A 104 7.18 -17.71 -3.51
C ALA A 104 5.98 -17.44 -4.41
N PRO A 105 5.70 -16.16 -4.76
CA PRO A 105 4.70 -15.83 -5.76
C PRO A 105 5.21 -16.14 -7.18
N GLU A 106 4.33 -16.22 -8.15
CA GLU A 106 4.73 -16.31 -9.56
C GLU A 106 5.30 -14.97 -10.06
N HIS A 107 4.70 -13.87 -9.59
CA HIS A 107 5.08 -12.54 -10.01
C HIS A 107 5.17 -11.57 -8.84
N VAL A 108 6.11 -10.64 -8.95
CA VAL A 108 6.23 -9.50 -8.04
C VAL A 108 6.09 -8.21 -8.84
N ARG A 109 5.16 -7.34 -8.43
CA ARG A 109 4.90 -6.04 -9.04
C ARG A 109 5.41 -4.91 -8.16
N SER A 110 6.16 -4.00 -8.76
CA SER A 110 6.64 -2.79 -8.10
C SER A 110 6.66 -1.60 -9.05
N ASP A 111 6.78 -0.42 -8.48
CA ASP A 111 7.21 0.74 -9.23
C ASP A 111 8.69 0.61 -9.65
N ASN A 112 9.18 1.61 -10.40
CA ASN A 112 10.57 1.65 -10.86
C ASN A 112 11.50 2.32 -9.81
N GLY A 113 11.22 2.16 -8.52
CA GLY A 113 12.09 2.67 -7.46
C GLY A 113 13.50 2.08 -7.53
N PRO A 114 14.54 2.83 -7.17
CA PRO A 114 15.92 2.37 -7.26
C PRO A 114 16.20 1.12 -6.42
N GLU A 115 15.48 0.93 -5.32
CA GLU A 115 15.56 -0.24 -4.45
C GLU A 115 15.07 -1.52 -5.14
N PHE A 116 14.19 -1.38 -6.12
CA PHE A 116 13.53 -2.49 -6.82
C PHE A 116 14.18 -2.81 -8.17
N VAL A 117 14.73 -1.79 -8.84
CA VAL A 117 15.43 -1.93 -10.13
C VAL A 117 16.87 -2.41 -9.92
N ALA A 118 17.35 -2.51 -8.69
CA ALA A 118 18.69 -2.99 -8.40
C ALA A 118 18.94 -4.36 -9.06
N LYS A 119 19.99 -4.45 -9.85
CA LYS A 119 20.37 -5.70 -10.57
C LYS A 119 20.51 -6.91 -9.64
N GLU A 120 20.84 -6.67 -8.39
CA GLU A 120 20.97 -7.69 -7.36
C GLU A 120 19.60 -8.28 -7.00
N THR A 121 18.59 -7.43 -6.78
CA THR A 121 17.21 -7.86 -6.50
C THR A 121 16.63 -8.64 -7.68
N GLN A 122 16.84 -8.18 -8.91
CA GLN A 122 16.36 -8.87 -10.12
C GLN A 122 17.00 -10.25 -10.25
N ARG A 123 18.33 -10.35 -10.15
CA ARG A 123 19.04 -11.65 -10.22
C ARG A 123 18.61 -12.61 -9.13
N TRP A 124 18.26 -12.10 -7.96
CA TRP A 124 17.79 -12.93 -6.85
C TRP A 124 16.37 -13.45 -7.14
N LEU A 125 15.45 -12.61 -7.64
CA LEU A 125 14.10 -13.00 -8.05
C LEU A 125 14.15 -14.03 -9.20
N ASP A 126 15.01 -13.82 -10.19
CA ASP A 126 15.20 -14.76 -11.30
C ASP A 126 15.65 -16.16 -10.79
N ARG A 127 16.57 -16.21 -9.81
CA ARG A 127 16.99 -17.47 -9.17
C ARG A 127 15.86 -18.14 -8.38
N ALA A 128 14.93 -17.36 -7.85
CA ALA A 128 13.74 -17.84 -7.15
C ALA A 128 12.62 -18.23 -8.12
N ALA A 129 12.84 -18.15 -9.43
CA ALA A 129 11.82 -18.35 -10.48
C ALA A 129 10.60 -17.40 -10.36
N VAL A 130 10.81 -16.20 -9.81
CA VAL A 130 9.79 -15.16 -9.64
C VAL A 130 9.96 -14.10 -10.71
N SER A 131 8.94 -13.89 -11.52
CA SER A 131 8.95 -12.88 -12.57
C SER A 131 8.64 -11.48 -12.04
N THR A 132 9.35 -10.48 -12.53
CA THR A 132 9.11 -9.08 -12.13
C THR A 132 8.18 -8.39 -13.13
N LEU A 133 7.10 -7.78 -12.63
CA LEU A 133 6.17 -6.96 -13.39
C LEU A 133 6.43 -5.47 -13.07
N PHE A 134 7.22 -4.81 -13.91
CA PHE A 134 7.46 -3.38 -13.76
C PHE A 134 6.30 -2.56 -14.28
N ILE A 135 5.92 -1.53 -13.52
CA ILE A 135 4.89 -0.58 -13.90
C ILE A 135 5.47 0.40 -14.91
N ASN A 136 4.80 0.60 -16.04
CA ASN A 136 5.20 1.62 -17.00
C ASN A 136 5.06 3.02 -16.39
N LYS A 137 6.05 3.91 -16.63
CA LYS A 137 6.07 5.29 -16.08
C LYS A 137 4.80 6.10 -16.33
N ALA A 138 3.98 5.71 -17.33
CA ALA A 138 2.72 6.37 -17.68
C ALA A 138 1.47 5.61 -17.18
N SER A 139 1.61 4.54 -16.38
CA SER A 139 0.53 3.62 -16.02
C SER A 139 0.39 3.40 -14.52
N PRO A 140 0.20 4.46 -13.69
CA PRO A 140 0.07 4.31 -12.24
C PRO A 140 -1.10 3.39 -11.84
N TRP A 141 -2.13 3.26 -12.68
CA TRP A 141 -3.26 2.35 -12.43
C TRP A 141 -2.88 0.86 -12.39
N GLU A 142 -1.69 0.48 -12.87
CA GLU A 142 -1.20 -0.90 -12.79
C GLU A 142 -0.92 -1.32 -11.33
N ASN A 143 -0.56 -0.38 -10.44
CA ASN A 143 -0.32 -0.63 -9.01
C ASN A 143 -1.54 -0.33 -8.12
N GLY A 144 -2.72 -0.16 -8.70
CA GLY A 144 -3.91 0.32 -7.98
C GLY A 144 -4.36 -0.54 -6.79
N TYR A 145 -3.84 -1.77 -6.61
CA TYR A 145 -4.16 -2.59 -5.44
C TYR A 145 -3.38 -2.14 -4.20
N VAL A 146 -2.07 -2.00 -4.32
CA VAL A 146 -1.26 -1.49 -3.21
C VAL A 146 -1.53 -0.01 -2.95
N GLU A 147 -1.81 0.80 -4.00
CA GLU A 147 -2.24 2.18 -3.83
C GLU A 147 -3.56 2.29 -3.04
N SER A 148 -4.53 1.43 -3.35
CA SER A 148 -5.80 1.37 -2.60
C SER A 148 -5.59 0.94 -1.15
N PHE A 149 -4.69 -0.01 -0.90
CA PHE A 149 -4.29 -0.43 0.44
C PHE A 149 -3.61 0.73 1.18
N ASN A 150 -2.64 1.38 0.56
CA ASN A 150 -1.91 2.52 1.10
C ASN A 150 -2.85 3.69 1.46
N GLY A 151 -3.88 3.93 0.64
CA GLY A 151 -4.93 4.90 0.95
C GLY A 151 -5.67 4.55 2.25
N LYS A 152 -6.03 3.28 2.46
CA LYS A 152 -6.67 2.83 3.70
C LYS A 152 -5.76 2.94 4.90
N LEU A 153 -4.51 2.48 4.78
CA LEU A 153 -3.53 2.59 5.85
C LEU A 153 -3.34 4.06 6.29
N ARG A 154 -3.31 4.99 5.33
CA ARG A 154 -3.26 6.43 5.65
C ARG A 154 -4.53 6.89 6.36
N ASP A 155 -5.70 6.59 5.82
CA ASP A 155 -6.97 7.11 6.32
C ASP A 155 -7.34 6.51 7.70
N GLU A 156 -7.01 5.25 7.92
CA GLU A 156 -7.38 4.52 9.12
C GLU A 156 -6.34 4.65 10.24
N LEU A 157 -5.05 4.82 9.91
CA LEU A 157 -3.98 4.86 10.89
C LEU A 157 -3.06 6.07 10.76
N LEU A 158 -2.28 6.20 9.67
CA LEU A 158 -1.18 7.17 9.60
C LEU A 158 -1.62 8.63 9.77
N ASN A 159 -2.82 9.00 9.31
CA ASN A 159 -3.36 10.35 9.47
C ASN A 159 -3.97 10.60 10.86
N ARG A 160 -4.02 9.59 11.72
CA ARG A 160 -4.67 9.67 13.03
C ARG A 160 -3.70 9.51 14.18
N GLU A 161 -2.58 8.85 13.94
CA GLU A 161 -1.57 8.55 14.94
C GLU A 161 -0.35 9.45 14.80
N LEU A 162 0.23 9.83 15.92
CA LEU A 162 1.49 10.53 16.02
C LEU A 162 2.50 9.61 16.70
N PHE A 163 3.42 9.04 15.95
CA PHE A 163 4.39 8.09 16.47
C PHE A 163 5.52 8.79 17.23
N LEU A 164 5.73 8.44 18.49
CA LEU A 164 6.81 8.97 19.31
C LEU A 164 8.18 8.42 18.88
N GLY A 165 8.20 7.20 18.32
CA GLY A 165 9.43 6.55 17.91
C GLY A 165 9.23 5.43 16.89
N LEU A 166 10.36 4.86 16.46
CA LEU A 166 10.37 3.79 15.46
C LEU A 166 9.74 2.49 15.98
N ASP A 167 9.99 2.15 17.25
CA ASP A 167 9.54 0.88 17.83
C ASP A 167 8.04 0.91 18.11
N GLU A 168 7.51 2.06 18.55
CA GLU A 168 6.08 2.27 18.67
C GLU A 168 5.39 2.16 17.31
N ALA A 169 5.94 2.83 16.28
CA ALA A 169 5.40 2.75 14.93
C ALA A 169 5.34 1.31 14.42
N ARG A 170 6.38 0.50 14.69
CA ARG A 170 6.41 -0.93 14.34
C ARG A 170 5.29 -1.70 15.00
N TYR A 171 5.14 -1.52 16.32
CA TYR A 171 4.11 -2.21 17.09
C TYR A 171 2.70 -1.86 16.59
N VAL A 172 2.40 -0.56 16.47
CA VAL A 172 1.06 -0.09 16.07
C VAL A 172 0.71 -0.51 14.65
N LEU A 173 1.67 -0.45 13.72
CA LEU A 173 1.44 -0.86 12.33
C LEU A 173 1.29 -2.38 12.18
N ASP A 174 1.99 -3.18 12.99
CA ASP A 174 1.82 -4.64 12.98
C ASP A 174 0.46 -5.05 13.54
N GLU A 175 0.01 -4.46 14.66
CA GLU A 175 -1.33 -4.65 15.21
C GLU A 175 -2.41 -4.28 14.18
N TRP A 176 -2.29 -3.11 13.53
CA TRP A 176 -3.23 -2.71 12.48
C TRP A 176 -3.24 -3.69 11.31
N ARG A 177 -2.06 -4.20 10.88
CA ARG A 177 -1.95 -5.21 9.82
C ARG A 177 -2.70 -6.50 10.18
N LEU A 178 -2.54 -6.97 11.41
CA LEU A 178 -3.24 -8.16 11.91
C LEU A 178 -4.76 -7.93 11.90
N GLU A 179 -5.22 -6.80 12.41
CA GLU A 179 -6.64 -6.44 12.43
C GLU A 179 -7.21 -6.30 11.01
N TYR A 180 -6.49 -5.65 10.10
CA TYR A 180 -6.86 -5.51 8.69
C TYR A 180 -7.05 -6.88 8.02
N ASN A 181 -6.16 -7.84 8.27
CA ASN A 181 -6.25 -9.17 7.69
C ASN A 181 -7.37 -10.02 8.30
N HIS A 182 -7.70 -9.82 9.58
CA HIS A 182 -8.77 -10.56 10.27
C HIS A 182 -10.19 -10.07 9.94
N ARG A 183 -10.36 -8.80 9.58
CA ARG A 183 -11.67 -8.20 9.29
C ARG A 183 -12.12 -8.33 7.84
N ARG A 184 -11.38 -9.01 7.01
CA ARG A 184 -11.66 -9.16 5.57
C ARG A 184 -12.20 -10.50 5.15
#